data_95a7d499715aa27c86a715c3bb8b1fa8
#
_entry.id   95a7d499715aa27c86a715c3bb8b1fa8
#
_cell.length_a   1.000
_cell.length_b   1.000
_cell.length_c   1.000
_cell.angle_alpha   90.00
_cell.angle_beta   90.00
_cell.angle_gamma   90.00
#
_symmetry.space_group_name_H-M   'P 1'
#
loop_
_entity.id
_entity.type
_entity.pdbx_description
1 polymer ?
#
loop_
_entity_poly.entity_id
_entity_poly.type
_entity_poly.pdbx_seq_one_letter_code
_entity_poly.pdbx_strand_id
1 'polypeptide(L)'
;NPLVGLYTFPRGEDLGVYRNDNGFEKYDENRAMPLQNWYTDISGFTQNPYWLTNRVTSTDKRFRTLASLSANLKITDWFSVQARGNVDYINDNYDQKMYAGTAADVAHQNGRYIKMNRQDFMIYGDFMAMFNKTWNDWALNAAVGSSINTTKVNSLSLDSGKSGLYKANVFTVPNMNLSGAGTSFIDETADQRRTIQSIFATAQIGWKES
;
A
#
# COMPACT_ATOMS: atom_id res chain seq x y z
N ASN A 1 10.03 8.85 14.86
CA ASN A 1 11.03 9.50 14.03
C ASN A 1 12.40 9.48 14.72
N PRO A 2 13.43 8.77 14.20
CA PRO A 2 14.74 8.65 14.85
C PRO A 2 15.47 9.99 15.01
N LEU A 3 15.17 10.99 14.18
CA LEU A 3 15.81 12.31 14.28
C LEU A 3 15.46 13.04 15.58
N VAL A 4 14.27 12.83 16.15
CA VAL A 4 13.88 13.49 17.39
C VAL A 4 14.84 13.12 18.53
N GLY A 5 15.17 11.82 18.69
CA GLY A 5 16.13 11.37 19.67
C GLY A 5 17.53 11.99 19.48
N LEU A 6 17.97 12.16 18.22
CA LEU A 6 19.25 12.81 17.93
C LEU A 6 19.27 14.29 18.30
N TYR A 7 18.21 15.03 18.00
CA TYR A 7 18.12 16.46 18.29
C TYR A 7 17.99 16.76 19.79
N THR A 8 17.41 15.84 20.56
CA THR A 8 17.23 15.99 22.02
C THR A 8 18.40 15.42 22.83
N PHE A 9 19.37 14.77 22.17
CA PHE A 9 20.52 14.17 22.85
C PHE A 9 21.45 15.25 23.47
N PRO A 10 21.87 15.09 24.74
CA PRO A 10 22.73 16.06 25.42
C PRO A 10 24.11 16.20 24.74
N ARG A 11 24.55 17.44 24.50
CA ARG A 11 25.81 17.73 23.80
C ARG A 11 27.08 17.31 24.60
N GLY A 12 26.95 17.12 25.90
CA GLY A 12 28.05 16.73 26.77
C GLY A 12 28.24 15.22 26.93
N GLU A 13 27.37 14.41 26.33
CA GLU A 13 27.43 12.95 26.43
C GLU A 13 27.88 12.31 25.11
N ASP A 14 28.45 11.09 25.23
CA ASP A 14 28.91 10.32 24.07
C ASP A 14 27.74 9.46 23.51
N LEU A 15 27.23 9.85 22.35
CA LEU A 15 26.25 9.08 21.63
C LEU A 15 26.75 7.67 21.25
N GLY A 16 28.08 7.48 21.15
CA GLY A 16 28.68 6.20 20.81
C GLY A 16 28.35 5.09 21.82
N VAL A 17 28.10 5.44 23.08
CA VAL A 17 27.67 4.49 24.12
C VAL A 17 26.34 3.82 23.81
N TYR A 18 25.47 4.52 23.08
CA TYR A 18 24.11 4.05 22.72
C TYR A 18 24.00 3.53 21.29
N ARG A 19 25.12 3.44 20.57
CA ARG A 19 25.15 3.16 19.12
C ARG A 19 25.51 1.73 18.74
N ASN A 20 26.51 1.13 19.40
CA ASN A 20 27.14 -0.12 18.98
C ASN A 20 26.23 -1.34 19.14
N ASP A 21 26.64 -2.48 18.57
CA ASP A 21 25.84 -3.71 18.43
C ASP A 21 25.08 -4.17 19.69
N ASN A 22 25.50 -3.69 20.87
CA ASN A 22 24.80 -3.86 22.14
C ASN A 22 24.49 -2.53 22.87
N GLY A 23 24.94 -1.37 22.35
CA GLY A 23 24.81 -0.08 23.01
C GLY A 23 23.39 0.47 23.00
N PHE A 24 22.59 0.18 21.97
CA PHE A 24 21.18 0.58 21.92
C PHE A 24 20.25 -0.37 22.69
N GLU A 25 20.79 -1.48 23.21
CA GLU A 25 20.10 -2.48 24.00
C GLU A 25 20.76 -2.66 25.35
N LYS A 26 19.96 -2.89 26.39
CA LYS A 26 20.40 -3.29 27.73
C LYS A 26 19.57 -4.49 28.16
N TYR A 27 20.25 -5.52 28.65
CA TYR A 27 19.57 -6.72 29.16
C TYR A 27 18.78 -6.39 30.43
N ASP A 28 17.50 -6.75 30.44
CA ASP A 28 16.61 -6.62 31.60
C ASP A 28 16.45 -7.99 32.22
N GLU A 29 16.95 -8.16 33.43
CA GLU A 29 16.93 -9.42 34.20
C GLU A 29 15.51 -9.87 34.54
N ASN A 30 14.59 -8.92 34.80
CA ASN A 30 13.22 -9.24 35.17
C ASN A 30 12.43 -9.82 34.00
N ARG A 31 12.75 -9.38 32.78
CA ARG A 31 12.10 -9.81 31.56
C ARG A 31 12.90 -10.84 30.75
N ALA A 32 14.14 -11.13 31.20
CA ALA A 32 15.07 -12.04 30.54
C ALA A 32 15.23 -11.74 29.03
N MET A 33 15.30 -10.46 28.67
CA MET A 33 15.48 -10.02 27.29
C MET A 33 16.15 -8.65 27.17
N PRO A 34 16.76 -8.31 26.02
CA PRO A 34 17.25 -6.96 25.78
C PRO A 34 16.07 -6.00 25.55
N LEU A 35 16.13 -4.85 26.23
CA LEU A 35 15.23 -3.72 26.05
C LEU A 35 16.00 -2.51 25.55
N GLN A 36 15.30 -1.46 25.14
CA GLN A 36 15.89 -0.23 24.68
C GLN A 36 16.76 0.43 25.76
N ASN A 37 17.99 0.78 25.41
CA ASN A 37 18.91 1.55 26.23
C ASN A 37 18.98 3.00 25.73
N TRP A 38 18.73 3.95 26.61
CA TRP A 38 18.81 5.37 26.29
C TRP A 38 19.21 6.20 27.51
N TYR A 39 19.67 7.41 27.33
CA TYR A 39 20.13 8.31 28.39
C TYR A 39 19.01 8.83 29.32
N THR A 40 17.76 8.71 28.89
CA THR A 40 16.58 9.17 29.62
C THR A 40 15.43 8.16 29.51
N ASP A 41 14.33 8.42 30.21
CA ASP A 41 13.14 7.60 30.15
C ASP A 41 12.59 7.51 28.74
N ILE A 42 12.17 6.30 28.37
CA ILE A 42 11.66 5.99 27.04
C ILE A 42 10.21 6.48 26.89
N SER A 43 9.99 7.34 25.90
CA SER A 43 8.67 7.83 25.52
C SER A 43 8.55 7.93 24.00
N GLY A 44 7.36 8.27 23.47
CA GLY A 44 7.15 8.46 22.03
C GLY A 44 8.07 9.50 21.39
N PHE A 45 8.53 10.45 22.19
CA PHE A 45 9.42 11.53 21.75
C PHE A 45 10.89 11.32 22.14
N THR A 46 11.18 10.48 23.14
CA THR A 46 12.50 10.23 23.68
C THR A 46 12.88 8.76 23.52
N GLN A 47 13.28 8.36 22.32
CA GLN A 47 13.70 7.01 22.00
C GLN A 47 15.09 7.02 21.36
N ASN A 48 15.86 5.97 21.63
CA ASN A 48 17.14 5.77 20.98
C ASN A 48 16.95 5.63 19.46
N PRO A 49 17.56 6.50 18.63
CA PRO A 49 17.45 6.42 17.17
C PRO A 49 17.95 5.10 16.60
N TYR A 50 18.94 4.46 17.21
CA TYR A 50 19.45 3.16 16.77
C TYR A 50 18.50 2.01 17.12
N TRP A 51 17.76 2.12 18.24
CA TRP A 51 16.66 1.21 18.53
C TRP A 51 15.59 1.31 17.44
N LEU A 52 15.15 2.53 17.12
CA LEU A 52 14.11 2.75 16.12
C LEU A 52 14.48 2.19 14.75
N THR A 53 15.75 2.31 14.35
CA THR A 53 16.20 1.80 13.05
C THR A 53 16.41 0.28 13.01
N ASN A 54 16.69 -0.35 14.14
CA ASN A 54 16.99 -1.79 14.21
C ASN A 54 15.82 -2.63 14.76
N ARG A 55 14.96 -2.06 15.60
CA ARG A 55 13.91 -2.77 16.33
C ARG A 55 12.48 -2.28 16.00
N VAL A 56 12.35 -1.21 15.24
CA VAL A 56 11.07 -0.76 14.67
C VAL A 56 11.20 -0.84 13.15
N THR A 57 10.94 -2.03 12.62
CA THR A 57 11.16 -2.31 11.20
C THR A 57 9.85 -2.40 10.44
N SER A 58 9.83 -1.88 9.22
CA SER A 58 8.72 -2.03 8.30
C SER A 58 9.21 -2.57 6.95
N THR A 59 8.42 -3.44 6.37
CA THR A 59 8.65 -3.97 5.02
C THR A 59 7.38 -3.78 4.21
N ASP A 60 7.52 -3.13 3.07
CA ASP A 60 6.46 -2.94 2.09
C ASP A 60 6.87 -3.62 0.78
N LYS A 61 6.03 -4.54 0.31
CA LYS A 61 6.27 -5.30 -0.92
C LYS A 61 5.08 -5.16 -1.83
N ARG A 62 5.29 -4.61 -3.01
CA ARG A 62 4.29 -4.52 -4.07
C ARG A 62 4.65 -5.43 -5.22
N PHE A 63 3.68 -6.24 -5.61
CA PHE A 63 3.71 -6.99 -6.86
C PHE A 63 2.59 -6.46 -7.76
N ARG A 64 2.93 -6.08 -8.99
CA ARG A 64 1.95 -5.61 -9.98
C ARG A 64 2.15 -6.32 -11.30
N THR A 65 1.06 -6.79 -11.87
CA THR A 65 0.99 -7.36 -13.21
C THR A 65 0.01 -6.57 -14.04
N LEU A 66 0.48 -6.05 -15.15
CA LEU A 66 -0.34 -5.36 -16.15
C LEU A 66 -0.26 -6.12 -17.46
N ALA A 67 -1.41 -6.46 -18.03
CA ALA A 67 -1.52 -7.04 -19.36
C ALA A 67 -2.54 -6.26 -20.19
N SER A 68 -2.21 -5.99 -21.44
CA SER A 68 -3.11 -5.32 -22.38
C SER A 68 -3.11 -6.03 -23.73
N LEU A 69 -4.29 -6.07 -24.33
CA LEU A 69 -4.50 -6.60 -25.67
C LEU A 69 -5.32 -5.59 -26.46
N SER A 70 -4.95 -5.37 -27.71
CA SER A 70 -5.74 -4.56 -28.65
C SER A 70 -5.85 -5.28 -29.99
N ALA A 71 -7.02 -5.20 -30.60
CA ALA A 71 -7.30 -5.70 -31.93
C ALA A 71 -7.94 -4.60 -32.76
N ASN A 72 -7.44 -4.39 -33.97
CA ASN A 72 -8.02 -3.47 -34.93
C ASN A 72 -8.35 -4.25 -36.20
N LEU A 73 -9.58 -4.15 -36.66
CA LEU A 73 -10.05 -4.80 -37.88
C LEU A 73 -10.60 -3.75 -38.83
N LYS A 74 -9.96 -3.64 -40.00
CA LYS A 74 -10.46 -2.85 -41.12
C LYS A 74 -11.45 -3.71 -41.90
N ILE A 75 -12.72 -3.33 -41.88
CA ILE A 75 -13.80 -4.09 -42.57
C ILE A 75 -13.93 -3.57 -44.00
N THR A 76 -13.91 -2.24 -44.16
CA THR A 76 -13.90 -1.55 -45.46
C THR A 76 -12.92 -0.37 -45.38
N ASP A 77 -12.73 0.35 -46.49
CA ASP A 77 -11.86 1.55 -46.50
C ASP A 77 -12.39 2.69 -45.63
N TRP A 78 -13.68 2.71 -45.33
CA TRP A 78 -14.34 3.74 -44.55
C TRP A 78 -14.86 3.26 -43.21
N PHE A 79 -14.77 1.94 -42.86
CA PHE A 79 -15.28 1.37 -41.65
C PHE A 79 -14.26 0.42 -40.99
N SER A 80 -13.94 0.69 -39.75
CA SER A 80 -13.08 -0.16 -38.94
C SER A 80 -13.62 -0.31 -37.53
N VAL A 81 -13.26 -1.39 -36.86
CA VAL A 81 -13.58 -1.66 -35.46
C VAL A 81 -12.32 -1.90 -34.66
N GLN A 82 -12.34 -1.46 -33.43
CA GLN A 82 -11.27 -1.65 -32.45
C GLN A 82 -11.86 -2.28 -31.19
N ALA A 83 -11.17 -3.26 -30.65
CA ALA A 83 -11.43 -3.80 -29.31
C ALA A 83 -10.14 -3.74 -28.49
N ARG A 84 -10.25 -3.30 -27.22
CA ARG A 84 -9.11 -3.27 -26.28
C ARG A 84 -9.52 -3.91 -24.97
N GLY A 85 -8.57 -4.58 -24.34
CA GLY A 85 -8.76 -5.16 -23.02
C GLY A 85 -7.49 -4.97 -22.19
N ASN A 86 -7.66 -4.59 -20.92
CA ASN A 86 -6.58 -4.45 -19.95
C ASN A 86 -6.94 -5.18 -18.67
N VAL A 87 -5.93 -5.83 -18.10
CA VAL A 87 -5.99 -6.40 -16.74
C VAL A 87 -4.85 -5.81 -15.94
N ASP A 88 -5.16 -5.30 -14.76
CA ASP A 88 -4.18 -4.77 -13.81
C ASP A 88 -4.43 -5.43 -12.46
N TYR A 89 -3.44 -6.15 -11.98
CA TYR A 89 -3.44 -6.82 -10.69
C TYR A 89 -2.33 -6.27 -9.81
N ILE A 90 -2.70 -5.80 -8.63
CA ILE A 90 -1.78 -5.29 -7.62
C ILE A 90 -1.97 -6.10 -6.35
N ASN A 91 -0.86 -6.54 -5.76
CA ASN A 91 -0.83 -7.18 -4.44
C ASN A 91 0.21 -6.48 -3.57
N ASP A 92 -0.28 -5.78 -2.54
CA ASP A 92 0.51 -5.06 -1.56
C ASP A 92 0.56 -5.86 -0.25
N ASN A 93 1.76 -6.07 0.26
CA ASN A 93 2.02 -6.71 1.54
C ASN A 93 2.84 -5.76 2.41
N TYR A 94 2.29 -5.39 3.54
CA TYR A 94 2.96 -4.56 4.53
C TYR A 94 3.09 -5.32 5.84
N ASP A 95 4.30 -5.31 6.39
CA ASP A 95 4.67 -5.90 7.67
C ASP A 95 5.41 -4.86 8.50
N GLN A 96 4.92 -4.55 9.72
CA GLN A 96 5.65 -3.70 10.66
C GLN A 96 5.81 -4.41 12.00
N LYS A 97 7.03 -4.43 12.50
CA LYS A 97 7.42 -5.06 13.75
C LYS A 97 8.00 -4.02 14.69
N MET A 98 7.43 -3.91 15.86
CA MET A 98 7.94 -3.07 16.94
C MET A 98 8.28 -3.98 18.12
N TYR A 99 9.55 -4.05 18.46
CA TYR A 99 10.05 -4.96 19.49
C TYR A 99 9.67 -4.48 20.90
N ALA A 100 9.64 -5.43 21.84
CA ALA A 100 9.51 -5.17 23.26
C ALA A 100 10.62 -4.22 23.71
N GLY A 101 10.27 -3.18 24.47
CA GLY A 101 11.18 -2.08 24.83
C GLY A 101 10.98 -0.81 23.98
N THR A 102 10.17 -0.87 22.92
CA THR A 102 9.68 0.34 22.26
C THR A 102 8.76 1.11 23.19
N ALA A 103 8.71 2.44 23.09
CA ALA A 103 7.93 3.30 23.96
C ALA A 103 6.48 2.81 24.14
N ALA A 104 5.99 2.85 25.39
CA ALA A 104 4.70 2.28 25.78
C ALA A 104 3.48 2.99 25.16
N ASP A 105 3.64 4.23 24.74
CA ASP A 105 2.63 5.01 24.00
C ASP A 105 2.52 4.58 22.53
N VAL A 106 3.51 3.85 22.01
CA VAL A 106 3.57 3.39 20.61
C VAL A 106 3.33 1.88 20.50
N ALA A 107 3.89 1.08 21.42
CA ALA A 107 3.81 -0.37 21.39
C ALA A 107 3.57 -0.95 22.80
N HIS A 108 2.98 -2.15 22.84
CA HIS A 108 2.84 -2.90 24.08
C HIS A 108 4.22 -3.36 24.61
N GLN A 109 4.30 -3.66 25.92
CA GLN A 109 5.53 -4.17 26.54
C GLN A 109 6.09 -5.43 25.88
N ASN A 110 5.28 -6.25 25.23
CA ASN A 110 5.71 -7.44 24.47
C ASN A 110 5.98 -7.16 22.98
N GLY A 111 5.83 -5.90 22.56
CA GLY A 111 5.93 -5.47 21.17
C GLY A 111 4.58 -5.32 20.49
N ARG A 112 4.60 -4.82 19.26
CA ARG A 112 3.43 -4.63 18.39
C ARG A 112 3.72 -5.17 17.02
N TYR A 113 2.74 -5.82 16.42
CA TYR A 113 2.82 -6.34 15.06
C TYR A 113 1.66 -5.82 14.24
N ILE A 114 1.98 -5.25 13.07
CA ILE A 114 1.02 -4.81 12.08
C ILE A 114 1.28 -5.62 10.80
N LYS A 115 0.22 -6.22 10.28
CA LYS A 115 0.26 -6.96 9.03
C LYS A 115 -0.91 -6.55 8.15
N MET A 116 -0.60 -6.15 6.90
CA MET A 116 -1.62 -5.80 5.91
C MET A 116 -1.36 -6.57 4.63
N ASN A 117 -2.44 -7.03 4.02
CA ASN A 117 -2.46 -7.52 2.65
C ASN A 117 -3.59 -6.82 1.92
N ARG A 118 -3.29 -6.26 0.75
CA ARG A 118 -4.28 -5.63 -0.12
C ARG A 118 -4.10 -6.12 -1.54
N GLN A 119 -5.21 -6.50 -2.16
CA GLN A 119 -5.28 -6.94 -3.54
C GLN A 119 -6.26 -6.06 -4.29
N ASP A 120 -5.77 -5.39 -5.31
CA ASP A 120 -6.57 -4.62 -6.25
C ASP A 120 -6.55 -5.34 -7.61
N PHE A 121 -7.71 -5.63 -8.14
CA PHE A 121 -7.89 -6.27 -9.45
C PHE A 121 -8.79 -5.42 -10.32
N MET A 122 -8.28 -4.96 -11.46
CA MET A 122 -9.01 -4.15 -12.42
C MET A 122 -9.05 -4.84 -13.77
N ILE A 123 -10.25 -4.91 -14.35
CA ILE A 123 -10.46 -5.30 -15.73
C ILE A 123 -11.10 -4.12 -16.44
N TYR A 124 -10.50 -3.73 -17.54
CA TYR A 124 -11.05 -2.74 -18.48
C TYR A 124 -11.21 -3.38 -19.85
N GLY A 125 -12.33 -3.11 -20.50
CA GLY A 125 -12.55 -3.45 -21.89
C GLY A 125 -13.28 -2.34 -22.61
N ASP A 126 -12.97 -2.09 -23.86
CA ASP A 126 -13.70 -1.21 -24.75
C ASP A 126 -13.84 -1.79 -26.16
N PHE A 127 -14.90 -1.35 -26.81
CA PHE A 127 -15.17 -1.59 -28.21
C PHE A 127 -15.52 -0.27 -28.89
N MET A 128 -14.96 -0.02 -30.06
CA MET A 128 -15.17 1.20 -30.82
C MET A 128 -15.34 0.89 -32.31
N ALA A 129 -16.41 1.41 -32.90
CA ALA A 129 -16.63 1.42 -34.33
C ALA A 129 -16.30 2.80 -34.90
N MET A 130 -15.48 2.84 -35.92
CA MET A 130 -14.96 4.07 -36.54
C MET A 130 -15.37 4.15 -37.99
N PHE A 131 -15.90 5.31 -38.39
CA PHE A 131 -16.35 5.63 -39.73
C PHE A 131 -15.57 6.82 -40.26
N ASN A 132 -14.85 6.63 -41.36
CA ASN A 132 -14.07 7.68 -42.01
C ASN A 132 -14.38 7.64 -43.48
N LYS A 133 -15.17 8.59 -43.96
CA LYS A 133 -15.55 8.62 -45.37
C LYS A 133 -15.54 10.04 -45.92
N THR A 134 -14.99 10.17 -47.08
CA THR A 134 -14.97 11.40 -47.85
C THR A 134 -15.78 11.17 -49.14
N TRP A 135 -16.67 12.09 -49.48
CA TRP A 135 -17.40 12.11 -50.74
C TRP A 135 -17.60 13.56 -51.18
N ASN A 136 -17.12 13.82 -52.42
CA ASN A 136 -17.02 15.17 -52.99
C ASN A 136 -16.30 16.13 -52.03
N ASP A 137 -16.98 17.19 -51.60
CA ASP A 137 -16.43 18.22 -50.71
C ASP A 137 -16.68 17.94 -49.23
N TRP A 138 -17.28 16.81 -48.89
CA TRP A 138 -17.64 16.43 -47.53
C TRP A 138 -16.74 15.33 -47.00
N ALA A 139 -16.29 15.50 -45.74
CA ALA A 139 -15.59 14.48 -44.99
C ALA A 139 -16.35 14.22 -43.67
N LEU A 140 -16.59 12.95 -43.38
CA LEU A 140 -17.16 12.52 -42.09
C LEU A 140 -16.16 11.64 -41.37
N ASN A 141 -15.82 12.07 -40.15
CA ASN A 141 -15.09 11.23 -39.18
C ASN A 141 -16.03 11.02 -38.00
N ALA A 142 -16.45 9.79 -37.75
CA ALA A 142 -17.32 9.47 -36.63
C ALA A 142 -16.83 8.21 -35.90
N ALA A 143 -17.02 8.17 -34.60
CA ALA A 143 -16.79 7.00 -33.80
C ALA A 143 -17.91 6.83 -32.77
N VAL A 144 -18.28 5.58 -32.53
CA VAL A 144 -19.19 5.18 -31.47
C VAL A 144 -18.58 4.00 -30.74
N GLY A 145 -18.69 4.00 -29.43
CA GLY A 145 -18.09 2.93 -28.64
C GLY A 145 -18.73 2.77 -27.27
N SER A 146 -18.33 1.71 -26.63
CA SER A 146 -18.70 1.41 -25.24
C SER A 146 -17.48 0.90 -24.47
N SER A 147 -17.48 1.13 -23.18
CA SER A 147 -16.44 0.60 -22.31
C SER A 147 -17.02 0.08 -21.00
N ILE A 148 -16.33 -0.87 -20.42
CA ILE A 148 -16.60 -1.40 -19.09
C ILE A 148 -15.30 -1.39 -18.27
N ASN A 149 -15.37 -0.88 -17.05
CA ASN A 149 -14.29 -0.92 -16.08
C ASN A 149 -14.81 -1.56 -14.79
N THR A 150 -14.23 -2.66 -14.38
CA THR A 150 -14.55 -3.32 -13.12
C THR A 150 -13.32 -3.36 -12.24
N THR A 151 -13.43 -2.80 -11.05
CA THR A 151 -12.40 -2.85 -10.01
C THR A 151 -12.92 -3.70 -8.85
N LYS A 152 -12.09 -4.62 -8.36
CA LYS A 152 -12.33 -5.40 -7.15
C LYS A 152 -11.20 -5.12 -6.17
N VAL A 153 -11.56 -4.92 -4.90
CA VAL A 153 -10.60 -4.68 -3.80
C VAL A 153 -10.87 -5.69 -2.70
N ASN A 154 -9.81 -6.38 -2.29
CA ASN A 154 -9.77 -7.18 -1.09
C ASN A 154 -8.64 -6.67 -0.21
N SER A 155 -8.89 -6.45 1.08
CA SER A 155 -7.85 -6.08 2.02
C SER A 155 -8.10 -6.69 3.38
N LEU A 156 -7.02 -7.08 4.04
CA LEU A 156 -7.00 -7.51 5.43
C LEU A 156 -5.88 -6.76 6.13
N SER A 157 -6.23 -6.05 7.19
CA SER A 157 -5.30 -5.36 8.09
C SER A 157 -5.46 -5.93 9.50
N LEU A 158 -4.36 -6.34 10.07
CA LEU A 158 -4.26 -6.83 11.45
C LEU A 158 -3.27 -5.96 12.19
N ASP A 159 -3.69 -5.41 13.34
CA ASP A 159 -2.83 -4.62 14.20
C ASP A 159 -3.06 -5.04 15.65
N SER A 160 -2.00 -5.53 16.30
CA SER A 160 -2.09 -5.87 17.73
C SER A 160 -2.24 -4.64 18.65
N GLY A 161 -2.02 -3.43 18.08
CA GLY A 161 -2.21 -2.17 18.81
C GLY A 161 -1.48 -2.13 20.15
N LYS A 162 -2.13 -1.52 21.13
CA LYS A 162 -1.63 -1.47 22.52
C LYS A 162 -1.92 -2.75 23.31
N SER A 163 -2.69 -3.70 22.79
CA SER A 163 -2.86 -5.03 23.38
C SER A 163 -1.65 -5.93 23.11
N GLY A 164 -0.91 -5.64 22.04
CA GLY A 164 0.40 -6.19 21.75
C GLY A 164 0.41 -7.67 21.40
N LEU A 165 1.46 -8.32 21.84
CA LEU A 165 1.73 -9.73 21.61
C LEU A 165 1.61 -10.53 22.91
N TYR A 166 1.14 -11.77 22.83
CA TYR A 166 1.13 -12.69 23.99
C TYR A 166 2.55 -13.04 24.44
N LYS A 167 3.42 -13.41 23.48
CA LYS A 167 4.85 -13.66 23.71
C LYS A 167 5.67 -12.54 23.08
N ALA A 168 6.61 -12.01 23.84
CA ALA A 168 7.45 -10.90 23.41
C ALA A 168 8.25 -11.25 22.14
N ASN A 169 8.29 -10.31 21.20
CA ASN A 169 9.11 -10.39 19.98
C ASN A 169 8.82 -11.58 19.05
N VAL A 170 7.68 -12.27 19.21
CA VAL A 170 7.23 -13.33 18.31
C VAL A 170 6.18 -12.75 17.34
N PHE A 171 6.63 -12.36 16.15
CA PHE A 171 5.82 -11.65 15.16
C PHE A 171 5.07 -12.62 14.24
N THR A 172 4.04 -13.25 14.79
CA THR A 172 3.13 -14.16 14.06
C THR A 172 1.69 -13.78 14.35
N VAL A 173 0.79 -14.00 13.40
CA VAL A 173 -0.64 -13.68 13.57
C VAL A 173 -1.26 -14.38 14.80
N PRO A 174 -1.02 -15.67 15.04
CA PRO A 174 -1.56 -16.35 16.22
C PRO A 174 -1.06 -15.78 17.56
N ASN A 175 0.06 -15.05 17.56
CA ASN A 175 0.62 -14.41 18.76
C ASN A 175 0.14 -12.98 18.97
N MET A 176 -0.66 -12.43 18.07
CA MET A 176 -1.25 -11.10 18.21
C MET A 176 -2.43 -11.16 19.19
N ASN A 177 -2.45 -10.26 20.17
CA ASN A 177 -3.61 -10.04 20.99
C ASN A 177 -4.58 -9.10 20.28
N LEU A 178 -5.52 -9.65 19.54
CA LEU A 178 -6.53 -8.91 18.78
C LEU A 178 -7.84 -8.70 19.56
N SER A 179 -7.93 -9.18 20.82
CA SER A 179 -9.13 -9.09 21.65
C SER A 179 -9.12 -7.94 22.65
N GLY A 180 -8.06 -7.15 22.70
CA GLY A 180 -7.91 -6.05 23.66
C GLY A 180 -8.81 -4.86 23.34
N ALA A 181 -9.36 -4.26 24.38
CA ALA A 181 -10.23 -3.10 24.26
C ALA A 181 -9.50 -1.88 23.67
N GLY A 182 -10.04 -1.31 22.62
CA GLY A 182 -9.84 0.07 22.20
C GLY A 182 -8.64 0.37 21.28
N THR A 183 -7.65 -0.50 21.09
CA THR A 183 -6.46 -0.17 20.30
C THR A 183 -5.91 -1.29 19.41
N SER A 184 -6.51 -2.48 19.48
CA SER A 184 -6.26 -3.57 18.54
C SER A 184 -7.38 -3.61 17.52
N PHE A 185 -7.09 -3.83 16.27
CA PHE A 185 -8.14 -3.91 15.27
C PHE A 185 -7.83 -4.92 14.18
N ILE A 186 -8.92 -5.45 13.68
CA ILE A 186 -9.00 -6.20 12.44
C ILE A 186 -9.84 -5.36 11.51
N ASP A 187 -9.32 -5.03 10.35
CA ASP A 187 -10.05 -4.34 9.29
C ASP A 187 -10.01 -5.21 8.03
N GLU A 188 -11.18 -5.55 7.54
CA GLU A 188 -11.34 -6.41 6.38
C GLU A 188 -12.28 -5.77 5.36
N THR A 189 -11.83 -5.71 4.14
CA THR A 189 -12.66 -5.38 2.98
C THR A 189 -12.70 -6.62 2.08
N ALA A 190 -13.85 -7.28 2.04
CA ALA A 190 -14.05 -8.46 1.22
C ALA A 190 -14.89 -8.11 -0.01
N ASP A 191 -14.37 -8.46 -1.21
CA ASP A 191 -15.08 -8.36 -2.50
C ASP A 191 -15.74 -7.01 -2.81
N GLN A 192 -15.14 -5.90 -2.34
CA GLN A 192 -15.61 -4.59 -2.73
C GLN A 192 -15.47 -4.42 -4.24
N ARG A 193 -16.62 -4.37 -4.93
CA ARG A 193 -16.67 -4.29 -6.38
C ARG A 193 -17.29 -2.99 -6.84
N ARG A 194 -16.65 -2.34 -7.81
CA ARG A 194 -17.18 -1.20 -8.54
C ARG A 194 -17.11 -1.47 -10.03
N THR A 195 -18.25 -1.33 -10.72
CA THR A 195 -18.33 -1.45 -12.19
C THR A 195 -18.83 -0.15 -12.77
N ILE A 196 -18.12 0.37 -13.76
CA ILE A 196 -18.50 1.55 -14.53
C ILE A 196 -18.68 1.10 -15.97
N GLN A 197 -19.82 1.43 -16.54
CA GLN A 197 -20.12 1.24 -17.97
C GLN A 197 -20.33 2.59 -18.62
N SER A 198 -19.79 2.77 -19.82
CA SER A 198 -19.88 4.02 -20.55
C SER A 198 -20.19 3.75 -22.02
N ILE A 199 -20.99 4.64 -22.60
CA ILE A 199 -21.21 4.73 -24.05
C ILE A 199 -20.73 6.10 -24.47
N PHE A 200 -20.02 6.17 -25.56
CA PHE A 200 -19.48 7.42 -26.10
C PHE A 200 -19.63 7.47 -27.60
N ALA A 201 -19.80 8.68 -28.14
CA ALA A 201 -19.84 8.93 -29.57
C ALA A 201 -19.15 10.26 -29.87
N THR A 202 -18.51 10.33 -31.00
CA THR A 202 -17.95 11.56 -31.56
C THR A 202 -18.24 11.61 -33.06
N ALA A 203 -18.49 12.82 -33.59
CA ALA A 203 -18.64 13.05 -35.01
C ALA A 203 -18.01 14.38 -35.39
N GLN A 204 -17.25 14.37 -36.48
CA GLN A 204 -16.67 15.55 -37.07
C GLN A 204 -17.03 15.55 -38.55
N ILE A 205 -17.62 16.64 -39.00
CA ILE A 205 -17.97 16.89 -40.39
C ILE A 205 -17.09 18.01 -40.90
N GLY A 206 -16.40 17.76 -41.97
CA GLY A 206 -15.58 18.74 -42.68
C GLY A 206 -16.20 19.04 -44.05
N TRP A 207 -16.16 20.30 -44.49
CA TRP A 207 -16.50 20.74 -45.82
C TRP A 207 -15.31 21.49 -46.39
N LYS A 208 -14.95 21.13 -47.62
CA LYS A 208 -13.84 21.76 -48.31
C LYS A 208 -14.28 23.14 -48.82
N GLU A 209 -13.66 24.19 -48.32
CA GLU A 209 -13.76 25.50 -48.98
C GLU A 209 -13.08 25.43 -50.34
N SER A 210 -13.83 25.83 -51.40
CA SER A 210 -13.34 25.93 -52.78
C SER A 210 -12.49 27.17 -52.95
#